data_ab62fa2f14d8e44d41cd0d9e78c9a6d1
#
_entry.id   ab62fa2f14d8e44d41cd0d9e78c9a6d1
#
_cell.length_a   1.000
_cell.length_b   1.000
_cell.length_c   1.000
_cell.angle_alpha   90.00
_cell.angle_beta   90.00
_cell.angle_gamma   90.00
#
_symmetry.space_group_name_H-M   'P 1'
#
loop_
_entity.id
_entity.type
_entity.pdbx_description
1 polymer ?
#
loop_
_entity_poly.entity_id
_entity_poly.type
_entity_poly.pdbx_seq_one_letter_code
_entity_poly.pdbx_strand_id
1 'polypeptide(L)'
;RCVEAWSMTVPWAGFPLNKILSLVEPKKDAKFLKFETFYDPEIAPGQKQKWYPWPYQEGITIEEAKNELSFLATGIYGKKLPNQNGAPLRLVLPWKYGFKSIKSIVKISFLAERPIGLWEKLAPNEYGFWANVNPKVSHPRWSQETEQQLGIDGRIPTVKYNGYEEQVSYLYKGLEKTLQDKLFR
;
A
#
# COMPACT_ATOMS: atom_id res chain seq x y z
N ARG A 1 7.97 -2.03 4.40
CA ARG A 1 8.19 -3.48 4.35
C ARG A 1 7.73 -4.04 3.01
N CYS A 2 8.64 -4.61 2.26
CA CYS A 2 8.30 -5.33 1.03
C CYS A 2 7.70 -6.71 1.36
N VAL A 3 6.78 -7.19 0.51
CA VAL A 3 6.27 -8.56 0.60
C VAL A 3 7.40 -9.60 0.41
N GLU A 4 8.47 -9.25 -0.28
CA GLU A 4 9.66 -10.08 -0.50
C GLU A 4 10.64 -10.12 0.69
N ALA A 5 10.17 -9.78 1.88
CA ALA A 5 10.90 -9.91 3.14
C ALA A 5 12.16 -9.02 3.23
N TRP A 6 12.07 -7.80 2.77
CA TRP A 6 13.02 -6.72 3.04
C TRP A 6 12.31 -5.42 3.42
N SER A 7 12.99 -4.52 4.12
CA SER A 7 12.42 -3.24 4.55
C SER A 7 13.45 -2.12 4.51
N MET A 8 12.96 -0.90 4.59
CA MET A 8 13.78 0.30 4.77
C MET A 8 13.03 1.36 5.54
N THR A 9 13.77 2.16 6.33
CA THR A 9 13.25 3.34 7.00
C THR A 9 13.51 4.56 6.13
N VAL A 10 12.46 5.30 5.80
CA VAL A 10 12.55 6.44 4.87
C VAL A 10 11.86 7.66 5.46
N PRO A 11 12.54 8.83 5.53
CA PRO A 11 11.93 10.08 5.96
C PRO A 11 11.11 10.70 4.82
N TRP A 12 9.83 10.40 4.78
CA TRP A 12 8.89 10.99 3.83
C TRP A 12 8.50 12.43 4.23
N ALA A 13 8.30 13.29 3.25
CA ALA A 13 7.65 14.59 3.40
C ALA A 13 6.34 14.61 2.61
N GLY A 14 5.28 15.18 3.19
CA GLY A 14 3.96 15.20 2.58
C GLY A 14 2.87 15.50 3.60
N PHE A 15 1.71 14.87 3.49
CA PHE A 15 0.57 15.12 4.37
C PHE A 15 -0.32 13.87 4.51
N PRO A 16 -1.09 13.77 5.62
CA PRO A 16 -2.05 12.67 5.81
C PRO A 16 -3.16 12.69 4.75
N LEU A 17 -3.53 11.51 4.27
CA LEU A 17 -4.56 11.32 3.24
C LEU A 17 -5.93 11.85 3.68
N ASN A 18 -6.23 11.83 4.97
CA ASN A 18 -7.48 12.36 5.51
C ASN A 18 -7.72 13.85 5.19
N LYS A 19 -6.67 14.63 4.90
CA LYS A 19 -6.81 16.01 4.43
C LYS A 19 -7.54 16.09 3.08
N ILE A 20 -7.29 15.13 2.17
CA ILE A 20 -8.03 15.05 0.90
C ILE A 20 -9.50 14.71 1.17
N LEU A 21 -9.79 13.77 2.08
CA LEU A 21 -11.17 13.41 2.42
C LEU A 21 -11.97 14.62 2.91
N SER A 22 -11.34 15.45 3.75
CA SER A 22 -11.98 16.67 4.27
C SER A 22 -12.24 17.74 3.20
N LEU A 23 -11.45 17.75 2.11
CA LEU A 23 -11.59 18.72 1.01
C LEU A 23 -12.64 18.31 -0.02
N VAL A 24 -12.79 17.00 -0.29
CA VAL A 24 -13.63 16.52 -1.40
C VAL A 24 -14.98 15.99 -0.95
N GLU A 25 -15.23 15.86 0.34
CA GLU A 25 -16.51 15.42 0.93
C GLU A 25 -17.10 14.20 0.19
N PRO A 26 -16.53 12.99 0.35
CA PRO A 26 -17.00 11.81 -0.37
C PRO A 26 -18.50 11.56 -0.17
N LYS A 27 -19.20 11.05 -1.18
CA LYS A 27 -20.58 10.62 -1.06
C LYS A 27 -20.74 9.57 0.06
N LYS A 28 -21.91 9.52 0.69
CA LYS A 28 -22.19 8.64 1.85
C LYS A 28 -22.07 7.14 1.54
N ASP A 29 -22.26 6.74 0.30
CA ASP A 29 -22.15 5.36 -0.18
C ASP A 29 -20.70 4.94 -0.51
N ALA A 30 -19.76 5.88 -0.53
CA ALA A 30 -18.36 5.58 -0.77
C ALA A 30 -17.76 4.79 0.42
N LYS A 31 -17.20 3.62 0.14
CA LYS A 31 -16.58 2.72 1.13
C LYS A 31 -15.10 2.51 0.87
N PHE A 32 -14.64 2.80 -0.33
CA PHE A 32 -13.28 2.53 -0.78
C PHE A 32 -12.70 3.72 -1.54
N LEU A 33 -11.37 3.83 -1.49
CA LEU A 33 -10.59 4.65 -2.40
C LEU A 33 -9.86 3.74 -3.37
N LYS A 34 -9.85 4.13 -4.65
CA LYS A 34 -8.99 3.55 -5.69
C LYS A 34 -8.01 4.60 -6.16
N PHE A 35 -6.76 4.23 -6.25
CA PHE A 35 -5.66 5.04 -6.77
C PHE A 35 -5.20 4.44 -8.10
N GLU A 36 -4.86 5.31 -9.05
CA GLU A 36 -4.36 4.92 -10.37
C GLU A 36 -3.09 5.71 -10.68
N THR A 37 -2.06 5.00 -11.15
CA THR A 37 -0.83 5.62 -11.64
C THR A 37 -1.03 6.12 -13.08
N PHE A 38 -0.11 6.99 -13.55
CA PHE A 38 -0.12 7.39 -14.96
C PHE A 38 0.10 6.19 -15.89
N TYR A 39 -0.39 6.31 -17.11
CA TYR A 39 -0.14 5.35 -18.17
C TYR A 39 0.43 6.07 -19.39
N ASP A 40 1.73 5.92 -19.61
CA ASP A 40 2.46 6.45 -20.75
C ASP A 40 3.66 5.52 -21.05
N PRO A 41 3.46 4.54 -21.96
CA PRO A 41 4.50 3.58 -22.31
C PRO A 41 5.73 4.18 -23.00
N GLU A 42 5.64 5.40 -23.54
CA GLU A 42 6.80 6.06 -24.15
C GLU A 42 7.74 6.64 -23.08
N ILE A 43 7.17 7.18 -22.01
CA ILE A 43 7.95 7.70 -20.86
C ILE A 43 8.35 6.56 -19.92
N ALA A 44 7.49 5.55 -19.74
CA ALA A 44 7.71 4.41 -18.87
C ALA A 44 7.70 3.08 -19.65
N PRO A 45 8.80 2.67 -20.28
CA PRO A 45 8.85 1.51 -21.17
C PRO A 45 8.40 0.19 -20.55
N GLY A 46 8.49 0.04 -19.21
CA GLY A 46 7.93 -1.10 -18.48
C GLY A 46 6.42 -1.28 -18.68
N GLN A 47 5.70 -0.20 -19.00
CA GLN A 47 4.26 -0.25 -19.28
C GLN A 47 3.93 -0.82 -20.67
N LYS A 48 4.93 -1.09 -21.53
CA LYS A 48 4.77 -1.84 -22.80
C LYS A 48 4.55 -3.34 -22.56
N GLN A 49 4.81 -3.82 -21.35
CA GLN A 49 4.63 -5.24 -20.99
C GLN A 49 3.13 -5.58 -20.87
N LYS A 50 2.60 -6.22 -21.90
CA LYS A 50 1.16 -6.47 -22.08
C LYS A 50 0.54 -7.46 -21.08
N TRP A 51 1.36 -8.26 -20.39
CA TRP A 51 0.88 -9.22 -19.39
C TRP A 51 0.54 -8.56 -18.04
N TYR A 52 1.01 -7.33 -17.78
CA TYR A 52 0.55 -6.57 -16.64
C TYR A 52 -0.74 -5.80 -16.97
N PRO A 53 -1.72 -5.79 -16.07
CA PRO A 53 -2.98 -5.05 -16.27
C PRO A 53 -2.81 -3.56 -15.97
N TRP A 54 -1.99 -2.87 -16.79
CA TRP A 54 -1.79 -1.42 -16.69
C TRP A 54 -3.08 -0.60 -16.91
N PRO A 55 -3.22 0.58 -16.32
CA PRO A 55 -2.32 1.24 -15.36
C PRO A 55 -2.26 0.53 -14.03
N TYR A 56 -1.19 0.73 -13.25
CA TYR A 56 -1.13 0.23 -11.88
C TYR A 56 -2.27 0.81 -11.06
N GLN A 57 -3.00 -0.05 -10.36
CA GLN A 57 -4.14 0.33 -9.52
C GLN A 57 -3.99 -0.31 -8.15
N GLU A 58 -4.38 0.44 -7.12
CA GLU A 58 -4.50 -0.05 -5.76
C GLU A 58 -5.71 0.56 -5.05
N GLY A 59 -6.18 -0.13 -4.01
CA GLY A 59 -7.29 0.34 -3.21
C GLY A 59 -7.11 0.15 -1.72
N ILE A 60 -7.78 0.99 -0.97
CA ILE A 60 -7.93 0.90 0.50
C ILE A 60 -9.37 1.21 0.88
N THR A 61 -9.76 0.89 2.10
CA THR A 61 -11.05 1.32 2.65
C THR A 61 -11.04 2.80 3.04
N ILE A 62 -12.21 3.41 3.13
CA ILE A 62 -12.34 4.79 3.65
C ILE A 62 -11.83 4.87 5.10
N GLU A 63 -12.06 3.84 5.91
CA GLU A 63 -11.60 3.83 7.30
C GLU A 63 -10.06 3.80 7.37
N GLU A 64 -9.40 3.04 6.50
CA GLU A 64 -7.93 3.10 6.37
C GLU A 64 -7.46 4.48 5.90
N ALA A 65 -8.17 5.10 4.97
CA ALA A 65 -7.82 6.43 4.46
C ALA A 65 -7.98 7.55 5.50
N LYS A 66 -8.87 7.40 6.48
CA LYS A 66 -9.04 8.32 7.62
C LYS A 66 -7.93 8.24 8.64
N ASN A 67 -7.22 7.12 8.73
CA ASN A 67 -6.12 6.94 9.67
C ASN A 67 -4.94 7.86 9.30
N GLU A 68 -4.35 8.52 10.30
CA GLU A 68 -3.27 9.50 10.12
C GLU A 68 -2.00 8.92 9.50
N LEU A 69 -1.77 7.60 9.64
CA LEU A 69 -0.66 6.89 9.02
C LEU A 69 -0.87 6.64 7.52
N SER A 70 -2.08 6.80 6.99
CA SER A 70 -2.31 6.88 5.55
C SER A 70 -1.79 8.21 5.04
N PHE A 71 -0.64 8.18 4.37
CA PHE A 71 0.13 9.38 4.07
C PHE A 71 0.36 9.53 2.56
N LEU A 72 0.23 10.76 2.08
CA LEU A 72 0.56 11.13 0.70
C LEU A 72 1.90 11.86 0.69
N ALA A 73 2.93 11.21 0.16
CA ALA A 73 4.27 11.76 0.10
C ALA A 73 4.52 12.49 -1.22
N THR A 74 5.09 13.69 -1.09
CA THR A 74 5.55 14.57 -2.16
C THR A 74 7.05 14.78 -2.12
N GLY A 75 7.71 14.29 -1.09
CA GLY A 75 9.14 14.43 -0.86
C GLY A 75 9.77 13.29 -0.07
N ILE A 76 11.08 13.20 -0.14
CA ILE A 76 11.93 12.22 0.52
C ILE A 76 13.28 12.86 0.87
N TYR A 77 13.82 12.59 2.07
CA TYR A 77 15.09 13.16 2.54
C TYR A 77 15.18 14.69 2.39
N GLY A 78 14.09 15.40 2.69
CA GLY A 78 14.04 16.87 2.61
C GLY A 78 14.03 17.44 1.18
N LYS A 79 13.90 16.60 0.14
CA LYS A 79 13.87 16.98 -1.28
C LYS A 79 12.55 16.58 -1.92
N LYS A 80 12.26 17.16 -3.09
CA LYS A 80 11.13 16.73 -3.93
C LYS A 80 11.26 15.24 -4.27
N LEU A 81 10.12 14.56 -4.33
CA LEU A 81 10.06 13.14 -4.65
C LEU A 81 10.59 12.91 -6.09
N PRO A 82 11.63 12.07 -6.28
CA PRO A 82 12.08 11.69 -7.62
C PRO A 82 11.05 10.82 -8.34
N ASN A 83 11.07 10.80 -9.67
CA ASN A 83 10.14 10.02 -10.50
C ASN A 83 10.13 8.53 -10.10
N GLN A 84 11.30 7.91 -9.96
CA GLN A 84 11.43 6.51 -9.56
C GLN A 84 10.88 6.19 -8.17
N ASN A 85 10.82 7.19 -7.28
CA ASN A 85 10.27 7.05 -5.94
C ASN A 85 8.77 7.35 -5.88
N GLY A 86 8.18 7.80 -6.99
CA GLY A 86 6.74 7.93 -7.15
C GLY A 86 6.22 9.36 -7.30
N ALA A 87 7.04 10.32 -7.83
CA ALA A 87 6.55 11.65 -8.16
C ALA A 87 5.33 11.59 -9.13
N PRO A 88 4.43 12.58 -9.09
CA PRO A 88 4.43 13.74 -8.18
C PRO A 88 3.90 13.42 -6.77
N LEU A 89 3.17 12.31 -6.62
CA LEU A 89 2.46 11.93 -5.39
C LEU A 89 2.47 10.42 -5.25
N ARG A 90 2.83 9.92 -4.07
CA ARG A 90 2.72 8.49 -3.75
C ARG A 90 2.00 8.26 -2.43
N LEU A 91 1.32 7.12 -2.36
CA LEU A 91 0.75 6.63 -1.10
C LEU A 91 1.83 5.95 -0.26
N VAL A 92 1.76 6.15 1.04
CA VAL A 92 2.56 5.44 2.05
C VAL A 92 1.61 4.87 3.09
N LEU A 93 1.61 3.54 3.22
CA LEU A 93 0.84 2.76 4.20
C LEU A 93 1.83 1.92 5.00
N PRO A 94 2.42 2.45 6.08
CA PRO A 94 3.58 1.84 6.71
C PRO A 94 3.31 0.46 7.34
N TRP A 95 2.07 0.15 7.67
CA TRP A 95 1.66 -1.13 8.28
C TRP A 95 1.29 -2.23 7.27
N LYS A 96 1.25 -1.88 5.97
CA LYS A 96 0.95 -2.80 4.88
C LYS A 96 2.19 -3.16 4.08
N TYR A 97 2.11 -4.25 3.34
CA TYR A 97 3.16 -4.56 2.36
C TYR A 97 3.28 -3.48 1.30
N GLY A 98 4.51 -3.19 0.90
CA GLY A 98 4.87 -2.03 0.08
C GLY A 98 4.19 -1.92 -1.27
N PHE A 99 3.68 -3.01 -1.86
CA PHE A 99 2.94 -2.95 -3.11
C PHE A 99 1.63 -2.16 -3.00
N LYS A 100 1.07 -2.03 -1.78
CA LYS A 100 -0.10 -1.18 -1.51
C LYS A 100 0.22 0.32 -1.57
N SER A 101 1.48 0.69 -1.43
CA SER A 101 1.96 2.08 -1.45
C SER A 101 2.21 2.54 -2.89
N ILE A 102 1.14 2.68 -3.66
CA ILE A 102 1.16 3.04 -5.08
C ILE A 102 1.89 4.35 -5.35
N LYS A 103 2.67 4.39 -6.45
CA LYS A 103 3.50 5.52 -6.89
C LYS A 103 2.86 6.28 -8.04
N SER A 104 3.29 7.54 -8.22
CA SER A 104 2.95 8.37 -9.38
C SER A 104 1.45 8.46 -9.62
N ILE A 105 0.73 8.77 -8.55
CA ILE A 105 -0.73 8.86 -8.55
C ILE A 105 -1.19 10.02 -9.41
N VAL A 106 -2.10 9.76 -10.35
CA VAL A 106 -2.75 10.76 -11.20
C VAL A 106 -4.26 10.79 -11.00
N LYS A 107 -4.83 9.77 -10.34
CA LYS A 107 -6.28 9.73 -10.09
C LYS A 107 -6.58 9.03 -8.77
N ILE A 108 -7.50 9.62 -8.01
CA ILE A 108 -8.11 9.05 -6.81
C ILE A 108 -9.62 9.03 -7.03
N SER A 109 -10.23 7.85 -6.90
CA SER A 109 -11.67 7.65 -7.06
C SER A 109 -12.28 7.10 -5.79
N PHE A 110 -13.49 7.57 -5.44
CA PHE A 110 -14.28 7.08 -4.33
C PHE A 110 -15.31 6.09 -4.85
N LEU A 111 -15.38 4.89 -4.27
CA LEU A 111 -16.17 3.78 -4.78
C LEU A 111 -17.05 3.18 -3.68
N ALA A 112 -18.25 2.73 -4.04
CA ALA A 112 -19.11 1.93 -3.17
C ALA A 112 -18.63 0.46 -3.10
N GLU A 113 -18.03 -0.05 -4.19
CA GLU A 113 -17.55 -1.42 -4.32
C GLU A 113 -16.02 -1.49 -4.18
N ARG A 114 -15.55 -2.63 -3.66
CA ARG A 114 -14.12 -2.88 -3.45
C ARG A 114 -13.38 -2.97 -4.79
N PRO A 115 -12.37 -2.11 -5.02
CA PRO A 115 -11.52 -2.24 -6.20
C PRO A 115 -10.58 -3.44 -6.09
N ILE A 116 -10.17 -3.96 -7.23
CA ILE A 116 -9.14 -5.01 -7.35
C ILE A 116 -7.83 -4.35 -7.74
N GLY A 117 -6.78 -4.57 -6.94
CA GLY A 117 -5.44 -4.07 -7.21
C GLY A 117 -4.73 -4.83 -8.34
N LEU A 118 -3.63 -4.25 -8.87
CA LEU A 118 -2.87 -4.88 -9.96
C LEU A 118 -2.37 -6.27 -9.59
N TRP A 119 -1.72 -6.40 -8.43
CA TRP A 119 -1.15 -7.67 -8.00
C TRP A 119 -2.21 -8.71 -7.65
N GLU A 120 -3.31 -8.31 -7.00
CA GLU A 120 -4.46 -9.19 -6.76
C GLU A 120 -5.06 -9.71 -8.06
N LYS A 121 -5.14 -8.87 -9.09
CA LYS A 121 -5.62 -9.27 -10.42
C LYS A 121 -4.66 -10.23 -11.13
N LEU A 122 -3.35 -10.00 -10.98
CA LEU A 122 -2.31 -10.79 -11.65
C LEU A 122 -2.10 -12.16 -10.99
N ALA A 123 -2.07 -12.20 -9.65
CA ALA A 123 -1.77 -13.40 -8.88
C ALA A 123 -2.63 -13.47 -7.59
N PRO A 124 -3.94 -13.75 -7.71
CA PRO A 124 -4.89 -13.68 -6.59
C PRO A 124 -4.63 -14.71 -5.48
N ASN A 125 -3.86 -15.75 -5.77
CA ASN A 125 -3.44 -16.74 -4.77
C ASN A 125 -2.29 -16.26 -3.89
N GLU A 126 -1.56 -15.23 -4.31
CA GLU A 126 -0.38 -14.70 -3.61
C GLU A 126 -0.65 -13.33 -2.98
N TYR A 127 -1.47 -12.51 -3.63
CA TYR A 127 -1.74 -11.12 -3.25
C TYR A 127 -3.22 -10.86 -3.06
N GLY A 128 -3.56 -10.06 -2.07
CA GLY A 128 -4.93 -9.68 -1.79
C GLY A 128 -5.08 -8.19 -1.52
N PHE A 129 -6.31 -7.80 -1.22
CA PHE A 129 -6.69 -6.41 -1.01
C PHE A 129 -6.07 -5.80 0.25
N TRP A 130 -6.06 -6.55 1.36
CA TRP A 130 -5.71 -5.99 2.67
C TRP A 130 -4.20 -5.86 2.86
N ALA A 131 -3.46 -6.91 2.57
CA ALA A 131 -1.99 -6.96 2.58
C ALA A 131 -1.32 -6.33 3.82
N ASN A 132 -1.89 -6.54 5.00
CA ASN A 132 -1.31 -6.10 6.25
C ASN A 132 -0.10 -6.98 6.61
N VAL A 133 0.94 -6.39 7.15
CA VAL A 133 2.13 -7.15 7.55
C VAL A 133 1.82 -8.06 8.73
N ASN A 134 2.10 -9.37 8.57
CA ASN A 134 1.99 -10.35 9.65
C ASN A 134 3.06 -11.44 9.50
N PRO A 135 4.01 -11.57 10.45
CA PRO A 135 5.06 -12.58 10.39
C PRO A 135 4.54 -14.02 10.44
N LYS A 136 3.34 -14.24 10.99
CA LYS A 136 2.73 -15.57 11.14
C LYS A 136 2.00 -16.06 9.88
N VAL A 137 1.80 -15.19 8.89
CA VAL A 137 1.13 -15.53 7.62
C VAL A 137 2.15 -15.46 6.50
N SER A 138 2.67 -16.61 6.09
CA SER A 138 3.66 -16.71 5.03
C SER A 138 3.07 -16.36 3.65
N HIS A 139 3.91 -15.79 2.79
CA HIS A 139 3.64 -15.80 1.36
C HIS A 139 3.69 -17.26 0.84
N PRO A 140 2.93 -17.65 -0.19
CA PRO A 140 2.95 -19.03 -0.69
C PRO A 140 4.33 -19.56 -1.08
N ARG A 141 5.29 -18.69 -1.38
CA ARG A 141 6.64 -19.05 -1.84
C ARG A 141 7.76 -18.80 -0.81
N TRP A 142 7.51 -18.03 0.26
CA TRP A 142 8.53 -17.71 1.28
C TRP A 142 7.92 -17.34 2.62
N SER A 143 8.75 -17.42 3.68
CA SER A 143 8.36 -17.01 5.03
C SER A 143 8.35 -15.48 5.18
N GLN A 144 7.47 -15.00 6.05
CA GLN A 144 7.37 -13.59 6.45
C GLN A 144 7.91 -13.34 7.88
N GLU A 145 8.48 -14.37 8.53
CA GLU A 145 8.91 -14.31 9.95
C GLU A 145 10.06 -13.34 10.18
N THR A 146 10.94 -13.20 9.20
CA THR A 146 12.10 -12.32 9.28
C THR A 146 12.22 -11.44 8.05
N GLU A 147 12.96 -10.36 8.15
CA GLU A 147 13.22 -9.43 7.07
C GLU A 147 14.66 -8.93 7.05
N GLN A 148 15.14 -8.58 5.85
CA GLN A 148 16.40 -7.84 5.69
C GLN A 148 16.07 -6.35 5.71
N GLN A 149 16.44 -5.65 6.79
CA GLN A 149 16.35 -4.19 6.79
C GLN A 149 17.57 -3.60 6.10
N LEU A 150 17.36 -2.73 5.11
CA LEU A 150 18.46 -2.09 4.40
C LEU A 150 19.25 -1.17 5.34
N GLY A 151 20.57 -1.32 5.31
CA GLY A 151 21.49 -0.59 6.20
C GLY A 151 21.77 -1.30 7.54
N ILE A 152 21.22 -2.49 7.77
CA ILE A 152 21.50 -3.32 8.94
C ILE A 152 22.02 -4.68 8.47
N ASP A 153 23.10 -5.16 9.09
CA ASP A 153 23.62 -6.50 8.82
C ASP A 153 22.72 -7.59 9.42
N GLY A 154 22.52 -8.65 8.63
CA GLY A 154 21.68 -9.78 9.02
C GLY A 154 20.17 -9.53 8.88
N ARG A 155 19.41 -10.53 9.27
CA ARG A 155 17.93 -10.48 9.26
C ARG A 155 17.40 -10.20 10.66
N ILE A 156 16.33 -9.42 10.73
CA ILE A 156 15.63 -9.10 11.96
C ILE A 156 14.24 -9.77 11.97
N PRO A 157 13.66 -10.04 13.15
CA PRO A 157 12.27 -10.49 13.25
C PRO A 157 11.29 -9.46 12.65
N THR A 158 10.35 -9.91 11.84
CA THR A 158 9.27 -9.07 11.35
C THR A 158 8.24 -8.83 12.44
N VAL A 159 7.78 -7.59 12.57
CA VAL A 159 6.76 -7.20 13.55
C VAL A 159 5.39 -7.09 12.87
N LYS A 160 4.33 -7.58 13.52
CA LYS A 160 2.94 -7.48 13.04
C LYS A 160 2.58 -6.02 12.76
N TYR A 161 1.84 -5.76 11.67
CA TYR A 161 1.55 -4.41 11.16
C TYR A 161 2.80 -3.53 11.02
N ASN A 162 3.97 -4.16 10.80
CA ASN A 162 5.26 -3.46 10.71
C ASN A 162 5.56 -2.56 11.93
N GLY A 163 5.06 -2.95 13.12
CA GLY A 163 5.22 -2.21 14.38
C GLY A 163 4.14 -1.17 14.69
N TYR A 164 3.13 -1.00 13.82
CA TYR A 164 2.05 -0.02 14.00
C TYR A 164 0.75 -0.64 14.55
N GLU A 165 0.82 -1.75 15.28
CA GLU A 165 -0.37 -2.46 15.75
C GLU A 165 -1.30 -1.59 16.60
N GLU A 166 -0.75 -0.80 17.53
CA GLU A 166 -1.54 0.09 18.39
C GLU A 166 -2.33 1.14 17.60
N GLN A 167 -1.77 1.63 16.48
CA GLN A 167 -2.35 2.69 15.66
C GLN A 167 -3.35 2.19 14.62
N VAL A 168 -3.34 0.89 14.29
CA VAL A 168 -4.14 0.40 13.15
C VAL A 168 -4.99 -0.84 13.43
N SER A 169 -4.73 -1.61 14.50
CA SER A 169 -5.44 -2.88 14.76
C SER A 169 -6.95 -2.70 14.91
N TYR A 170 -7.40 -1.57 15.46
CA TYR A 170 -8.82 -1.27 15.61
C TYR A 170 -9.59 -1.21 14.28
N LEU A 171 -8.91 -0.86 13.16
CA LEU A 171 -9.50 -0.82 11.82
C LEU A 171 -9.97 -2.21 11.36
N TYR A 172 -9.38 -3.25 11.90
CA TYR A 172 -9.62 -4.66 11.49
C TYR A 172 -10.38 -5.46 12.52
N LYS A 173 -10.80 -4.81 13.62
CA LYS A 173 -11.58 -5.47 14.69
C LYS A 173 -12.87 -6.07 14.11
N GLY A 174 -13.02 -7.38 14.28
CA GLY A 174 -14.13 -8.13 13.72
C GLY A 174 -13.90 -8.71 12.32
N LEU A 175 -12.98 -8.16 11.54
CA LEU A 175 -12.61 -8.71 10.21
C LEU A 175 -11.69 -9.93 10.33
N GLU A 176 -10.90 -10.03 11.39
CA GLU A 176 -9.92 -11.12 11.58
C GLU A 176 -10.57 -12.50 11.56
N LYS A 177 -11.77 -12.66 12.18
CA LYS A 177 -12.50 -13.92 12.20
C LYS A 177 -13.04 -14.33 10.83
N THR A 178 -13.43 -13.36 10.01
CA THR A 178 -14.04 -13.58 8.69
C THR A 178 -13.01 -13.74 7.60
N LEU A 179 -11.96 -12.90 7.62
CA LEU A 179 -10.95 -12.83 6.57
C LEU A 179 -9.77 -13.78 6.81
N GLN A 180 -9.46 -14.07 8.09
CA GLN A 180 -8.32 -14.91 8.47
C GLN A 180 -7.03 -14.46 7.74
N ASP A 181 -6.32 -15.37 7.08
CA ASP A 181 -5.09 -15.07 6.33
C ASP A 181 -5.28 -14.05 5.20
N LYS A 182 -6.50 -13.92 4.67
CA LYS A 182 -6.79 -12.90 3.63
C LYS A 182 -6.62 -11.48 4.11
N LEU A 183 -6.64 -11.24 5.43
CA LEU A 183 -6.36 -9.92 6.01
C LEU A 183 -4.87 -9.54 5.87
N PHE A 184 -4.02 -10.52 5.59
CA PHE A 184 -2.56 -10.39 5.58
C PHE A 184 -1.94 -10.74 4.20
N ARG A 185 -2.79 -10.77 3.17
CA ARG A 185 -2.37 -11.00 1.78
C ARG A 185 -2.90 -9.92 0.85
#